data_32ac1ab369e9a856aa18f5e077bbff60
#
_entry.id   32ac1ab369e9a856aa18f5e077bbff60
#
_cell.length_a   1.000
_cell.length_b   1.000
_cell.length_c   1.000
_cell.angle_alpha   90.00
_cell.angle_beta   90.00
_cell.angle_gamma   90.00
#
_symmetry.space_group_name_H-M   'P 1'
#
loop_
_entity.id
_entity.type
_entity.pdbx_description
1 polymer ?
#
loop_
_entity_poly.entity_id
_entity_poly.type
_entity_poly.pdbx_seq_one_letter_code
_entity_poly.pdbx_strand_id
1 'polypeptide(L)'
;MVGERGYAAGVPAAARNHPPATPRYIAIAALVRDRITTEQLGPHTLLPSERELAEQHGVSRMTARQALSLLESEGVVYRKPPRGTFVAEPRVRFHVGSFSEEVSRLGRRPAARLLWAEHQHPTPAVREALGLGEGAMVNVFHRLRTVDDVPFALETTFLSADLTPGILDMSDDGSLWAILRDRYGIDLARSTAVLESIVLDDASSTQLGVRAGSAGTLLTRRTEDAAGRCVEYARDVYRADRASFEVSELLGSHRLSQV
;
A
#
# COMPACT_ATOMS: atom_id res chain seq x y z
N MET A 1 -44.36 58.10 39.13
CA MET A 1 -44.81 57.23 38.01
C MET A 1 -43.77 57.29 36.91
N VAL A 2 -42.93 56.30 36.88
CA VAL A 2 -41.86 56.16 35.88
C VAL A 2 -42.11 54.82 35.21
N GLY A 3 -42.41 54.86 33.90
CA GLY A 3 -42.74 53.66 33.10
C GLY A 3 -41.52 52.91 32.71
N GLU A 4 -41.45 51.66 33.01
CA GLU A 4 -40.47 50.67 32.51
C GLU A 4 -40.80 50.27 31.06
N ARG A 5 -39.89 50.55 30.14
CA ARG A 5 -39.97 50.00 28.79
C ARG A 5 -39.09 48.72 28.75
N GLY A 6 -39.77 47.57 28.69
CA GLY A 6 -39.13 46.29 28.46
C GLY A 6 -38.55 46.17 27.06
N TYR A 7 -37.26 45.97 26.96
CA TYR A 7 -36.54 45.58 25.73
C TYR A 7 -36.62 44.07 25.56
N ALA A 8 -37.48 43.62 24.67
CA ALA A 8 -37.45 42.20 24.23
C ALA A 8 -36.33 42.06 23.19
N ALA A 9 -35.18 41.51 23.60
CA ALA A 9 -34.12 41.09 22.72
C ALA A 9 -34.55 39.80 21.98
N GLY A 10 -34.84 39.93 20.69
CA GLY A 10 -35.11 38.81 19.80
C GLY A 10 -33.82 37.98 19.62
N VAL A 11 -33.86 36.71 20.05
CA VAL A 11 -32.83 35.72 19.79
C VAL A 11 -32.81 35.44 18.27
N PRO A 12 -31.70 35.61 17.57
CA PRO A 12 -31.64 35.26 16.14
C PRO A 12 -31.80 33.74 15.98
N ALA A 13 -32.71 33.34 15.10
CA ALA A 13 -32.96 31.96 14.75
C ALA A 13 -31.62 31.31 14.27
N ALA A 14 -31.25 30.24 14.98
CA ALA A 14 -30.07 29.44 14.62
C ALA A 14 -30.15 29.03 13.13
N ALA A 15 -29.17 29.45 12.37
CA ALA A 15 -28.98 29.02 11.00
C ALA A 15 -28.91 27.48 10.98
N ARG A 16 -29.89 26.87 10.32
CA ARG A 16 -29.91 25.41 10.11
C ARG A 16 -28.71 25.08 9.23
N ASN A 17 -27.66 24.54 9.86
CA ASN A 17 -26.55 23.94 9.17
C ASN A 17 -27.06 22.71 8.39
N HIS A 18 -27.40 22.89 7.14
CA HIS A 18 -27.59 21.76 6.24
C HIS A 18 -26.20 21.19 5.97
N PRO A 19 -25.97 19.87 6.11
CA PRO A 19 -24.73 19.28 5.70
C PRO A 19 -24.47 19.65 4.23
N PRO A 20 -23.21 19.97 3.84
CA PRO A 20 -22.92 20.32 2.46
C PRO A 20 -23.34 19.17 1.54
N ALA A 21 -24.09 19.50 0.49
CA ALA A 21 -24.53 18.52 -0.50
C ALA A 21 -23.30 17.75 -1.05
N THR A 22 -23.38 16.43 -1.04
CA THR A 22 -22.30 15.58 -1.56
C THR A 22 -21.92 16.03 -2.98
N PRO A 23 -20.63 16.32 -3.24
CA PRO A 23 -20.19 16.73 -4.57
C PRO A 23 -20.62 15.72 -5.64
N ARG A 24 -21.11 16.22 -6.77
CA ARG A 24 -21.66 15.37 -7.85
C ARG A 24 -20.71 14.29 -8.33
N TYR A 25 -19.40 14.56 -8.40
CA TYR A 25 -18.42 13.57 -8.82
C TYR A 25 -18.32 12.38 -7.86
N ILE A 26 -18.52 12.59 -6.56
CA ILE A 26 -18.56 11.50 -5.54
C ILE A 26 -19.78 10.61 -5.77
N ALA A 27 -20.94 11.23 -6.02
CA ALA A 27 -22.16 10.48 -6.33
C ALA A 27 -22.00 9.62 -7.58
N ILE A 28 -21.41 10.18 -8.66
CA ILE A 28 -21.12 9.42 -9.89
C ILE A 28 -20.12 8.29 -9.66
N ALA A 29 -19.07 8.53 -8.88
CA ALA A 29 -18.11 7.47 -8.53
C ALA A 29 -18.81 6.33 -7.77
N ALA A 30 -19.73 6.64 -6.84
CA ALA A 30 -20.52 5.63 -6.14
C ALA A 30 -21.39 4.82 -7.13
N LEU A 31 -22.11 5.49 -8.05
CA LEU A 31 -22.94 4.81 -9.06
C LEU A 31 -22.13 3.89 -9.98
N VAL A 32 -20.94 4.32 -10.42
CA VAL A 32 -20.06 3.46 -11.22
C VAL A 32 -19.56 2.26 -10.43
N ARG A 33 -19.23 2.43 -9.14
CA ARG A 33 -18.84 1.33 -8.24
C ARG A 33 -19.96 0.34 -8.03
N ASP A 34 -21.18 0.83 -7.77
CA ASP A 34 -22.37 0.00 -7.60
C ASP A 34 -22.65 -0.80 -8.87
N ARG A 35 -22.50 -0.16 -10.03
CA ARG A 35 -22.65 -0.83 -11.31
C ARG A 35 -21.65 -1.96 -11.50
N ILE A 36 -20.35 -1.72 -11.21
CA ILE A 36 -19.32 -2.76 -11.27
C ILE A 36 -19.71 -3.96 -10.40
N THR A 37 -20.21 -3.72 -9.21
CA THR A 37 -20.60 -4.78 -8.26
C THR A 37 -21.87 -5.49 -8.68
N THR A 38 -22.92 -4.75 -9.04
CA THR A 38 -24.25 -5.30 -9.34
C THR A 38 -24.28 -6.08 -10.66
N GLU A 39 -23.59 -5.54 -11.69
CA GLU A 39 -23.44 -6.20 -12.99
C GLU A 39 -22.29 -7.23 -13.01
N GLN A 40 -21.58 -7.42 -11.86
CA GLN A 40 -20.43 -8.33 -11.72
C GLN A 40 -19.38 -8.12 -12.83
N LEU A 41 -19.08 -6.84 -13.15
CA LEU A 41 -18.10 -6.52 -14.16
C LEU A 41 -16.71 -6.98 -13.72
N GLY A 42 -16.17 -7.96 -14.42
CA GLY A 42 -14.86 -8.53 -14.12
C GLY A 42 -13.70 -7.56 -14.43
N PRO A 43 -12.48 -7.87 -13.94
CA PRO A 43 -11.29 -7.14 -14.30
C PRO A 43 -11.13 -6.94 -15.79
N HIS A 44 -10.58 -5.78 -16.19
CA HIS A 44 -10.36 -5.38 -17.58
C HIS A 44 -11.63 -5.13 -18.41
N THR A 45 -12.81 -5.14 -17.80
CA THR A 45 -14.04 -4.70 -18.48
C THR A 45 -13.95 -3.21 -18.78
N LEU A 46 -14.20 -2.84 -20.03
CA LEU A 46 -14.24 -1.43 -20.45
C LEU A 46 -15.46 -0.73 -19.85
N LEU A 47 -15.23 0.41 -19.21
CA LEU A 47 -16.26 1.28 -18.66
C LEU A 47 -16.63 2.40 -19.64
N PRO A 48 -17.81 3.03 -19.48
CA PRO A 48 -18.17 4.20 -20.26
C PRO A 48 -17.12 5.31 -20.20
N SER A 49 -16.93 5.99 -21.33
CA SER A 49 -16.02 7.13 -21.43
C SER A 49 -16.50 8.33 -20.62
N GLU A 50 -15.60 9.30 -20.36
CA GLU A 50 -15.95 10.56 -19.69
C GLU A 50 -17.15 11.28 -20.38
N ARG A 51 -17.24 11.18 -21.71
CA ARG A 51 -18.35 11.76 -22.49
C ARG A 51 -19.65 11.01 -22.23
N GLU A 52 -19.64 9.70 -22.32
CA GLU A 52 -20.82 8.86 -22.11
C GLU A 52 -21.33 8.98 -20.68
N LEU A 53 -20.45 8.97 -19.67
CA LEU A 53 -20.83 9.22 -18.27
C LEU A 53 -21.44 10.60 -18.07
N ALA A 54 -20.87 11.62 -18.72
CA ALA A 54 -21.39 12.98 -18.64
C ALA A 54 -22.80 13.09 -19.23
N GLU A 55 -23.05 12.45 -20.38
CA GLU A 55 -24.35 12.36 -21.05
C GLU A 55 -25.37 11.56 -20.22
N GLN A 56 -24.98 10.37 -19.70
CA GLN A 56 -25.86 9.50 -18.90
C GLN A 56 -26.34 10.16 -17.60
N HIS A 57 -25.47 10.95 -16.97
CA HIS A 57 -25.76 11.55 -15.65
C HIS A 57 -26.07 13.05 -15.68
N GLY A 58 -26.15 13.67 -16.86
CA GLY A 58 -26.47 15.10 -17.00
C GLY A 58 -25.47 16.03 -16.30
N VAL A 59 -24.17 15.70 -16.39
CA VAL A 59 -23.09 16.48 -15.76
C VAL A 59 -22.06 16.95 -16.79
N SER A 60 -21.14 17.82 -16.36
CA SER A 60 -20.02 18.22 -17.21
C SER A 60 -19.02 17.06 -17.39
N ARG A 61 -18.28 17.04 -18.53
CA ARG A 61 -17.18 16.09 -18.74
C ARG A 61 -16.11 16.18 -17.64
N MET A 62 -15.88 17.39 -17.10
CA MET A 62 -14.95 17.58 -16.00
C MET A 62 -15.40 16.83 -14.72
N THR A 63 -16.70 16.87 -14.42
CA THR A 63 -17.29 16.14 -13.28
C THR A 63 -17.17 14.63 -13.47
N ALA A 64 -17.45 14.12 -14.67
CA ALA A 64 -17.25 12.69 -15.00
C ALA A 64 -15.76 12.29 -14.89
N ARG A 65 -14.85 13.15 -15.38
CA ARG A 65 -13.40 12.93 -15.25
C ARG A 65 -12.94 12.90 -13.80
N GLN A 66 -13.47 13.78 -12.94
CA GLN A 66 -13.16 13.77 -11.50
C GLN A 66 -13.66 12.48 -10.83
N ALA A 67 -14.85 12.00 -11.19
CA ALA A 67 -15.39 10.74 -10.69
C ALA A 67 -14.49 9.55 -11.06
N LEU A 68 -14.08 9.44 -12.33
CA LEU A 68 -13.18 8.39 -12.78
C LEU A 68 -11.78 8.53 -12.16
N SER A 69 -11.29 9.76 -11.93
CA SER A 69 -10.00 9.98 -11.24
C SER A 69 -10.06 9.56 -9.78
N LEU A 70 -11.20 9.77 -9.10
CA LEU A 70 -11.43 9.27 -7.74
C LEU A 70 -11.37 7.74 -7.72
N LEU A 71 -12.12 7.07 -8.60
CA LEU A 71 -12.13 5.60 -8.71
C LEU A 71 -10.75 5.03 -9.06
N GLU A 72 -9.97 5.75 -9.88
CA GLU A 72 -8.59 5.38 -10.22
C GLU A 72 -7.67 5.49 -8.99
N SER A 73 -7.78 6.56 -8.19
CA SER A 73 -7.01 6.72 -6.95
C SER A 73 -7.37 5.68 -5.88
N GLU A 74 -8.60 5.19 -5.89
CA GLU A 74 -9.08 4.11 -5.03
C GLU A 74 -8.70 2.70 -5.54
N GLY A 75 -8.14 2.61 -6.76
CA GLY A 75 -7.78 1.34 -7.38
C GLY A 75 -8.98 0.51 -7.85
N VAL A 76 -10.16 1.11 -8.01
CA VAL A 76 -11.37 0.45 -8.56
C VAL A 76 -11.32 0.35 -10.07
N VAL A 77 -10.70 1.35 -10.72
CA VAL A 77 -10.52 1.40 -12.17
C VAL A 77 -9.09 1.79 -12.52
N TYR A 78 -8.67 1.51 -13.76
CA TYR A 78 -7.42 2.03 -14.31
C TYR A 78 -7.63 2.59 -15.70
N ARG A 79 -6.79 3.55 -16.11
CA ARG A 79 -6.83 4.17 -17.44
C ARG A 79 -5.70 3.64 -18.32
N LYS A 80 -6.05 3.36 -19.58
CA LYS A 80 -5.08 2.97 -20.62
C LYS A 80 -5.32 3.82 -21.87
N PRO A 81 -4.79 5.05 -21.92
CA PRO A 81 -4.95 5.90 -23.11
C PRO A 81 -4.30 5.27 -24.36
N PRO A 82 -4.91 5.36 -25.54
CA PRO A 82 -6.22 5.97 -25.83
C PRO A 82 -7.40 4.99 -25.65
N ARG A 83 -7.17 3.79 -25.07
CA ARG A 83 -8.13 2.67 -25.04
C ARG A 83 -9.34 2.88 -24.13
N GLY A 84 -9.22 3.73 -23.10
CA GLY A 84 -10.32 4.04 -22.19
C GLY A 84 -10.01 3.77 -20.71
N THR A 85 -11.09 3.65 -19.92
CA THR A 85 -11.08 3.30 -18.49
C THR A 85 -11.64 1.90 -18.31
N PHE A 86 -10.98 1.10 -17.50
CA PHE A 86 -11.28 -0.31 -17.30
C PHE A 86 -11.44 -0.62 -15.81
N VAL A 87 -12.22 -1.64 -15.48
CA VAL A 87 -12.29 -2.20 -14.12
C VAL A 87 -10.90 -2.72 -13.73
N ALA A 88 -10.41 -2.32 -12.55
CA ALA A 88 -9.14 -2.79 -12.03
C ALA A 88 -9.26 -4.21 -11.46
N GLU A 89 -8.13 -4.90 -11.39
CA GLU A 89 -8.05 -6.13 -10.60
C GLU A 89 -8.25 -5.79 -9.11
N PRO A 90 -8.89 -6.67 -8.33
CA PRO A 90 -8.95 -6.53 -6.88
C PRO A 90 -7.55 -6.36 -6.29
N ARG A 91 -7.44 -5.54 -5.26
CA ARG A 91 -6.18 -5.42 -4.52
C ARG A 91 -5.78 -6.78 -3.96
N VAL A 92 -4.50 -7.10 -4.08
CA VAL A 92 -3.92 -8.25 -3.39
C VAL A 92 -3.86 -7.94 -1.89
N ARG A 93 -4.43 -8.82 -1.09
CA ARG A 93 -4.43 -8.69 0.37
C ARG A 93 -3.23 -9.42 0.94
N PHE A 94 -2.34 -8.68 1.59
CA PHE A 94 -1.14 -9.20 2.21
C PHE A 94 -1.29 -9.32 3.72
N HIS A 95 -0.72 -10.37 4.29
CA HIS A 95 -0.29 -10.39 5.67
C HIS A 95 1.17 -9.92 5.74
N VAL A 96 1.63 -9.46 6.90
CA VAL A 96 3.04 -9.11 7.07
C VAL A 96 3.87 -10.40 7.08
N GLY A 97 4.57 -10.65 5.97
CA GLY A 97 5.31 -11.90 5.75
C GLY A 97 6.09 -11.91 4.44
N SER A 98 6.36 -13.09 3.92
CA SER A 98 7.03 -13.28 2.65
C SER A 98 6.11 -12.87 1.48
N PHE A 99 6.52 -11.89 0.70
CA PHE A 99 5.80 -11.49 -0.52
C PHE A 99 5.55 -12.67 -1.45
N SER A 100 6.56 -13.48 -1.70
CA SER A 100 6.45 -14.61 -2.62
C SER A 100 5.45 -15.67 -2.13
N GLU A 101 5.47 -15.99 -0.84
CA GLU A 101 4.54 -16.97 -0.26
C GLU A 101 3.11 -16.45 -0.27
N GLU A 102 2.89 -15.18 0.09
CA GLU A 102 1.55 -14.57 0.07
C GLU A 102 0.95 -14.54 -1.34
N VAL A 103 1.73 -14.13 -2.34
CA VAL A 103 1.26 -14.09 -3.73
C VAL A 103 0.99 -15.51 -4.26
N SER A 104 1.88 -16.46 -3.97
CA SER A 104 1.70 -17.87 -4.38
C SER A 104 0.48 -18.52 -3.73
N ARG A 105 0.20 -18.21 -2.46
CA ARG A 105 -1.00 -18.69 -1.74
C ARG A 105 -2.31 -18.27 -2.41
N LEU A 106 -2.29 -17.12 -3.08
CA LEU A 106 -3.42 -16.60 -3.87
C LEU A 106 -3.49 -17.19 -5.29
N GLY A 107 -2.62 -18.16 -5.63
CA GLY A 107 -2.57 -18.77 -6.96
C GLY A 107 -1.98 -17.87 -8.03
N ARG A 108 -1.32 -16.77 -7.65
CA ARG A 108 -0.68 -15.81 -8.56
C ARG A 108 0.83 -16.04 -8.62
N ARG A 109 1.49 -15.50 -9.65
CA ARG A 109 2.93 -15.66 -9.86
C ARG A 109 3.70 -14.48 -9.27
N PRO A 110 4.44 -14.66 -8.16
CA PRO A 110 5.38 -13.66 -7.69
C PRO A 110 6.67 -13.72 -8.52
N ALA A 111 7.28 -12.57 -8.79
CA ALA A 111 8.64 -12.50 -9.29
C ALA A 111 9.39 -11.30 -8.70
N ALA A 112 10.71 -11.33 -8.83
CA ALA A 112 11.59 -10.25 -8.45
C ALA A 112 12.51 -9.91 -9.64
N ARG A 113 12.79 -8.64 -9.82
CA ARG A 113 13.84 -8.16 -10.71
C ARG A 113 14.82 -7.33 -9.89
N LEU A 114 16.05 -7.79 -9.80
CA LEU A 114 17.12 -7.02 -9.15
C LEU A 114 17.31 -5.69 -9.87
N LEU A 115 17.28 -4.62 -9.13
CA LEU A 115 17.62 -3.28 -9.62
C LEU A 115 19.08 -2.97 -9.33
N TRP A 116 19.50 -3.24 -8.08
CA TRP A 116 20.90 -3.23 -7.65
C TRP A 116 21.07 -4.03 -6.36
N ALA A 117 22.30 -4.46 -6.09
CA ALA A 117 22.70 -5.04 -4.82
C ALA A 117 24.11 -4.58 -4.46
N GLU A 118 24.35 -4.36 -3.16
CA GLU A 118 25.62 -3.80 -2.67
C GLU A 118 26.00 -4.38 -1.31
N HIS A 119 27.31 -4.50 -1.10
CA HIS A 119 27.94 -4.76 0.20
C HIS A 119 28.46 -3.44 0.74
N GLN A 120 27.86 -2.94 1.83
CA GLN A 120 28.15 -1.59 2.30
C GLN A 120 28.08 -1.44 3.83
N HIS A 121 28.59 -0.33 4.34
CA HIS A 121 28.36 0.07 5.73
C HIS A 121 26.88 0.42 5.95
N PRO A 122 26.27 -0.05 7.06
CA PRO A 122 24.90 0.31 7.37
C PRO A 122 24.78 1.79 7.75
N THR A 123 23.66 2.42 7.38
CA THR A 123 23.31 3.73 7.98
C THR A 123 23.05 3.55 9.48
N PRO A 124 23.08 4.63 10.29
CA PRO A 124 22.76 4.54 11.72
C PRO A 124 21.44 3.83 12.01
N ALA A 125 20.39 4.15 11.25
CA ALA A 125 19.06 3.53 11.40
C ALA A 125 19.08 2.03 11.09
N VAL A 126 19.77 1.61 10.02
CA VAL A 126 19.92 0.19 9.66
C VAL A 126 20.75 -0.57 10.70
N ARG A 127 21.84 0.05 11.20
CA ARG A 127 22.68 -0.51 12.26
C ARG A 127 21.87 -0.77 13.51
N GLU A 128 21.11 0.22 13.97
CA GLU A 128 20.23 0.11 15.13
C GLU A 128 19.17 -0.97 14.93
N ALA A 129 18.48 -0.96 13.77
CA ALA A 129 17.43 -1.91 13.46
C ALA A 129 17.92 -3.37 13.47
N LEU A 130 19.11 -3.63 12.94
CA LEU A 130 19.72 -4.95 12.89
C LEU A 130 20.55 -5.29 14.16
N GLY A 131 20.72 -4.35 15.09
CA GLY A 131 21.53 -4.56 16.30
C GLY A 131 23.02 -4.79 16.01
N LEU A 132 23.58 -4.14 14.99
CA LEU A 132 24.95 -4.36 14.52
C LEU A 132 25.97 -3.51 15.30
N GLY A 133 27.14 -4.12 15.57
CA GLY A 133 28.28 -3.44 16.16
C GLY A 133 29.01 -2.49 15.19
N GLU A 134 30.03 -1.80 15.71
CA GLU A 134 30.93 -0.97 14.90
C GLU A 134 31.68 -1.85 13.88
N GLY A 135 31.88 -1.31 12.68
CA GLY A 135 32.57 -2.00 11.59
C GLY A 135 31.76 -3.08 10.87
N ALA A 136 30.59 -3.42 11.36
CA ALA A 136 29.73 -4.40 10.68
C ALA A 136 29.31 -3.92 9.29
N MET A 137 29.14 -4.89 8.38
CA MET A 137 28.69 -4.65 7.00
C MET A 137 27.31 -5.25 6.79
N VAL A 138 26.61 -4.75 5.79
CA VAL A 138 25.31 -5.27 5.33
C VAL A 138 25.34 -5.58 3.85
N ASN A 139 24.63 -6.64 3.48
CA ASN A 139 24.26 -6.93 2.10
C ASN A 139 22.89 -6.28 1.86
N VAL A 140 22.81 -5.47 0.81
CA VAL A 140 21.60 -4.72 0.46
C VAL A 140 21.09 -5.21 -0.89
N PHE A 141 19.78 -5.45 -0.97
CA PHE A 141 19.09 -5.74 -2.22
C PHE A 141 18.02 -4.69 -2.47
N HIS A 142 17.99 -4.11 -3.65
CA HIS A 142 16.88 -3.29 -4.11
C HIS A 142 16.24 -3.98 -5.31
N ARG A 143 14.96 -4.35 -5.16
CA ARG A 143 14.27 -5.21 -6.12
C ARG A 143 12.90 -4.64 -6.49
N LEU A 144 12.54 -4.76 -7.77
CA LEU A 144 11.17 -4.59 -8.21
C LEU A 144 10.43 -5.92 -8.06
N ARG A 145 9.39 -5.93 -7.22
CA ARG A 145 8.51 -7.08 -7.05
C ARG A 145 7.34 -6.97 -8.02
N THR A 146 7.02 -8.08 -8.68
CA THR A 146 5.88 -8.16 -9.60
C THR A 146 4.92 -9.26 -9.20
N VAL A 147 3.65 -9.09 -9.58
CA VAL A 147 2.60 -10.11 -9.52
C VAL A 147 2.07 -10.28 -10.94
N ASP A 148 2.17 -11.48 -11.51
CA ASP A 148 1.80 -11.78 -12.90
C ASP A 148 2.41 -10.77 -13.89
N ASP A 149 3.70 -10.51 -13.74
CA ASP A 149 4.53 -9.57 -14.53
C ASP A 149 4.15 -8.08 -14.39
N VAL A 150 3.23 -7.73 -13.50
CA VAL A 150 2.84 -6.33 -13.24
C VAL A 150 3.64 -5.79 -12.04
N PRO A 151 4.28 -4.61 -12.16
CA PRO A 151 4.96 -3.94 -11.04
C PRO A 151 4.03 -3.75 -9.83
N PHE A 152 4.52 -4.14 -8.65
CA PHE A 152 3.71 -4.20 -7.45
C PHE A 152 4.33 -3.47 -6.25
N ALA A 153 5.61 -3.71 -6.00
CA ALA A 153 6.36 -3.07 -4.92
C ALA A 153 7.84 -2.88 -5.26
N LEU A 154 8.47 -1.91 -4.63
CA LEU A 154 9.91 -1.74 -4.55
C LEU A 154 10.35 -2.20 -3.17
N GLU A 155 11.18 -3.21 -3.13
CA GLU A 155 11.69 -3.81 -1.90
C GLU A 155 13.16 -3.41 -1.71
N THR A 156 13.51 -2.88 -0.53
CA THR A 156 14.89 -2.64 -0.11
C THR A 156 15.15 -3.44 1.15
N THR A 157 15.94 -4.50 1.02
CA THR A 157 16.25 -5.42 2.12
C THR A 157 17.69 -5.28 2.54
N PHE A 158 17.93 -5.18 3.84
CA PHE A 158 19.22 -5.14 4.49
C PHE A 158 19.41 -6.41 5.32
N LEU A 159 20.48 -7.14 5.05
CA LEU A 159 20.85 -8.36 5.77
C LEU A 159 22.23 -8.18 6.39
N SER A 160 22.47 -8.72 7.60
CA SER A 160 23.82 -8.76 8.18
C SER A 160 24.75 -9.56 7.26
N ALA A 161 25.87 -8.98 6.84
CA ALA A 161 26.82 -9.65 5.98
C ALA A 161 27.46 -10.87 6.63
N ASP A 162 27.66 -10.83 7.96
CA ASP A 162 28.21 -11.95 8.73
C ASP A 162 27.26 -13.16 8.75
N LEU A 163 25.95 -12.92 8.69
CA LEU A 163 24.94 -13.98 8.66
C LEU A 163 24.68 -14.52 7.26
N THR A 164 25.02 -13.75 6.23
CA THR A 164 24.70 -14.06 4.84
C THR A 164 25.92 -13.92 3.92
N PRO A 165 27.06 -14.62 4.23
CA PRO A 165 28.25 -14.54 3.41
C PRO A 165 27.97 -15.07 2.00
N GLY A 166 28.41 -14.31 0.96
CA GLY A 166 28.26 -14.69 -0.45
C GLY A 166 26.85 -14.64 -1.01
N ILE A 167 25.89 -14.03 -0.30
CA ILE A 167 24.49 -13.96 -0.77
C ILE A 167 24.35 -13.13 -2.04
N LEU A 168 25.24 -12.14 -2.26
CA LEU A 168 25.21 -11.30 -3.46
C LEU A 168 25.59 -12.03 -4.74
N ASP A 169 26.27 -13.17 -4.63
CA ASP A 169 26.68 -14.00 -5.78
C ASP A 169 25.56 -14.94 -6.24
N MET A 170 24.42 -14.91 -5.56
CA MET A 170 23.30 -15.80 -5.82
C MET A 170 22.29 -15.14 -6.76
N SER A 171 21.58 -15.95 -7.55
CA SER A 171 20.37 -15.50 -8.26
C SER A 171 19.29 -15.11 -7.25
N ASP A 172 18.72 -13.93 -7.40
CA ASP A 172 17.78 -13.34 -6.45
C ASP A 172 16.36 -13.17 -7.03
N ASP A 173 16.03 -13.91 -8.07
CA ASP A 173 14.70 -13.92 -8.71
C ASP A 173 13.60 -14.54 -7.83
N GLY A 174 13.97 -15.08 -6.67
CA GLY A 174 13.10 -15.80 -5.74
C GLY A 174 12.77 -15.06 -4.44
N SER A 175 12.45 -15.86 -3.42
CA SER A 175 12.19 -15.41 -2.06
C SER A 175 13.48 -15.34 -1.25
N LEU A 176 13.87 -14.15 -0.76
CA LEU A 176 15.02 -14.03 0.16
C LEU A 176 14.79 -14.82 1.45
N TRP A 177 13.55 -14.92 1.93
CA TRP A 177 13.23 -15.71 3.10
C TRP A 177 13.47 -17.21 2.87
N ALA A 178 13.16 -17.71 1.68
CA ALA A 178 13.51 -19.09 1.31
C ALA A 178 15.04 -19.28 1.28
N ILE A 179 15.79 -18.33 0.72
CA ILE A 179 17.25 -18.37 0.71
C ILE A 179 17.81 -18.36 2.14
N LEU A 180 17.32 -17.49 3.01
CA LEU A 180 17.76 -17.44 4.42
C LEU A 180 17.52 -18.76 5.13
N ARG A 181 16.36 -19.39 4.94
CA ARG A 181 16.04 -20.68 5.53
C ARG A 181 16.85 -21.83 4.92
N ASP A 182 16.82 -21.95 3.59
CA ASP A 182 17.28 -23.16 2.91
C ASP A 182 18.81 -23.18 2.75
N ARG A 183 19.45 -22.01 2.68
CA ARG A 183 20.89 -21.89 2.45
C ARG A 183 21.68 -21.53 3.69
N TYR A 184 21.13 -20.67 4.54
CA TYR A 184 21.81 -20.18 5.74
C TYR A 184 21.28 -20.84 7.03
N GLY A 185 20.23 -21.67 6.94
CA GLY A 185 19.65 -22.33 8.11
C GLY A 185 19.03 -21.35 9.11
N ILE A 186 18.66 -20.16 8.64
CA ILE A 186 18.05 -19.11 9.48
C ILE A 186 16.55 -19.35 9.52
N ASP A 187 16.06 -19.80 10.68
CA ASP A 187 14.64 -20.00 10.92
C ASP A 187 13.99 -18.68 11.38
N LEU A 188 13.18 -18.09 10.50
CA LEU A 188 12.51 -16.81 10.75
C LEU A 188 11.29 -17.04 11.66
N ALA A 189 11.34 -16.49 12.86
CA ALA A 189 10.35 -16.78 13.91
C ALA A 189 9.36 -15.64 14.14
N ARG A 190 9.79 -14.39 13.98
CA ARG A 190 8.98 -13.22 14.28
C ARG A 190 9.22 -12.11 13.27
N SER A 191 8.15 -11.46 12.86
CA SER A 191 8.22 -10.23 12.06
C SER A 191 7.38 -9.14 12.68
N THR A 192 7.96 -7.93 12.79
CA THR A 192 7.25 -6.72 13.23
C THR A 192 7.31 -5.70 12.11
N ALA A 193 6.19 -5.08 11.79
CA ALA A 193 6.12 -4.10 10.73
C ALA A 193 5.38 -2.82 11.14
N VAL A 194 5.79 -1.70 10.54
CA VAL A 194 5.10 -0.43 10.57
C VAL A 194 4.62 -0.13 9.15
N LEU A 195 3.37 0.30 9.03
CA LEU A 195 2.74 0.67 7.76
C LEU A 195 2.47 2.18 7.77
N GLU A 196 2.97 2.88 6.76
CA GLU A 196 2.83 4.32 6.61
C GLU A 196 2.25 4.64 5.23
N SER A 197 1.27 5.54 5.18
CA SER A 197 0.78 6.08 3.91
C SER A 197 1.76 7.12 3.40
N ILE A 198 2.19 6.99 2.14
CA ILE A 198 3.15 7.88 1.50
C ILE A 198 2.63 8.37 0.15
N VAL A 199 3.23 9.45 -0.34
CA VAL A 199 3.13 9.88 -1.73
C VAL A 199 4.40 9.40 -2.44
N LEU A 200 4.24 8.69 -3.56
CA LEU A 200 5.36 8.17 -4.34
C LEU A 200 6.12 9.32 -5.00
N ASP A 201 7.43 9.30 -4.86
CA ASP A 201 8.33 10.18 -5.59
C ASP A 201 8.42 9.80 -7.09
N ASP A 202 9.07 10.63 -7.88
CA ASP A 202 9.18 10.44 -9.34
C ASP A 202 9.94 9.16 -9.69
N ALA A 203 10.98 8.82 -8.94
CA ALA A 203 11.79 7.62 -9.18
C ALA A 203 10.99 6.35 -8.89
N SER A 204 10.37 6.26 -7.72
CA SER A 204 9.50 5.13 -7.33
C SER A 204 8.31 5.00 -8.27
N SER A 205 7.68 6.12 -8.64
CA SER A 205 6.54 6.14 -9.57
C SER A 205 6.93 5.58 -10.94
N THR A 206 8.10 5.96 -11.46
CA THR A 206 8.62 5.47 -12.74
C THR A 206 8.88 3.96 -12.69
N GLN A 207 9.54 3.47 -11.64
CA GLN A 207 9.86 2.06 -11.49
C GLN A 207 8.60 1.20 -11.30
N LEU A 208 7.61 1.71 -10.58
CA LEU A 208 6.32 1.05 -10.35
C LEU A 208 5.34 1.20 -11.51
N GLY A 209 5.67 2.00 -12.53
CA GLY A 209 4.81 2.23 -13.70
C GLY A 209 3.51 2.94 -13.36
N VAL A 210 3.55 3.87 -12.40
CA VAL A 210 2.42 4.69 -11.98
C VAL A 210 2.71 6.18 -12.21
N ARG A 211 1.69 7.02 -12.02
CA ARG A 211 1.83 8.46 -12.16
C ARG A 211 2.59 9.05 -10.97
N ALA A 212 3.43 10.06 -11.22
CA ALA A 212 4.06 10.82 -10.14
C ALA A 212 3.00 11.35 -9.15
N GLY A 213 3.29 11.28 -7.86
CA GLY A 213 2.36 11.68 -6.82
C GLY A 213 1.24 10.67 -6.52
N SER A 214 1.29 9.46 -7.08
CA SER A 214 0.37 8.38 -6.70
C SER A 214 0.54 8.00 -5.24
N ALA A 215 -0.54 7.52 -4.62
CA ALA A 215 -0.48 6.99 -3.26
C ALA A 215 0.31 5.68 -3.20
N GLY A 216 1.10 5.52 -2.15
CA GLY A 216 1.83 4.30 -1.82
C GLY A 216 1.67 3.95 -0.35
N THR A 217 2.09 2.73 0.00
CA THR A 217 2.24 2.29 1.38
C THR A 217 3.69 1.88 1.59
N LEU A 218 4.38 2.54 2.52
CA LEU A 218 5.68 2.12 3.00
C LEU A 218 5.48 1.11 4.12
N LEU A 219 6.02 -0.08 3.95
CA LEU A 219 6.11 -1.11 4.98
C LEU A 219 7.57 -1.18 5.43
N THR A 220 7.82 -0.82 6.69
CA THR A 220 9.12 -0.98 7.34
C THR A 220 9.07 -2.20 8.24
N ARG A 221 9.91 -3.20 7.99
CA ARG A 221 9.86 -4.50 8.66
C ARG A 221 11.17 -4.87 9.31
N ARG A 222 11.08 -5.49 10.49
CA ARG A 222 12.18 -6.20 11.16
C ARG A 222 11.78 -7.65 11.31
N THR A 223 12.67 -8.55 10.89
CA THR A 223 12.45 -10.00 10.99
C THR A 223 13.52 -10.61 11.88
N GLU A 224 13.10 -11.38 12.86
CA GLU A 224 13.94 -12.00 13.88
C GLU A 224 13.92 -13.53 13.72
N ASP A 225 15.05 -14.14 14.03
CA ASP A 225 15.17 -15.60 14.15
C ASP A 225 14.61 -16.13 15.49
N ALA A 226 14.64 -17.44 15.67
CA ALA A 226 14.16 -18.09 16.89
C ALA A 226 14.95 -17.71 18.16
N ALA A 227 16.17 -17.18 18.01
CA ALA A 227 16.99 -16.66 19.12
C ALA A 227 16.70 -15.17 19.43
N GLY A 228 15.78 -14.52 18.70
CA GLY A 228 15.43 -13.11 18.85
C GLY A 228 16.44 -12.16 18.20
N ARG A 229 17.35 -12.69 17.37
CA ARG A 229 18.31 -11.87 16.63
C ARG A 229 17.64 -11.31 15.36
N CYS A 230 17.72 -10.00 15.16
CA CYS A 230 17.24 -9.38 13.94
C CYS A 230 18.15 -9.76 12.75
N VAL A 231 17.61 -10.48 11.78
CA VAL A 231 18.33 -10.99 10.61
C VAL A 231 18.04 -10.22 9.35
N GLU A 232 16.90 -9.54 9.30
CA GLU A 232 16.46 -8.73 8.18
C GLU A 232 15.85 -7.42 8.66
N TYR A 233 16.22 -6.33 8.01
CA TYR A 233 15.50 -5.07 8.04
C TYR A 233 15.11 -4.71 6.61
N ALA A 234 13.83 -4.46 6.37
CA ALA A 234 13.32 -4.19 5.03
C ALA A 234 12.47 -2.93 5.01
N ARG A 235 12.52 -2.23 3.87
CA ARG A 235 11.67 -1.08 3.54
C ARG A 235 11.07 -1.31 2.17
N ASP A 236 9.77 -1.57 2.16
CA ASP A 236 9.05 -1.97 0.96
C ASP A 236 8.01 -0.90 0.61
N VAL A 237 8.08 -0.36 -0.59
CA VAL A 237 7.15 0.65 -1.09
C VAL A 237 6.14 -0.03 -2.01
N TYR A 238 4.93 -0.20 -1.54
CA TYR A 238 3.83 -0.82 -2.27
C TYR A 238 2.97 0.21 -3.01
N ARG A 239 2.46 -0.18 -4.16
CA ARG A 239 1.40 0.56 -4.86
C ARG A 239 0.09 0.44 -4.06
N ALA A 240 -0.47 1.58 -3.61
CA ALA A 240 -1.72 1.58 -2.85
C ALA A 240 -2.96 1.22 -3.70
N ASP A 241 -2.88 1.33 -5.03
CA ASP A 241 -3.94 0.90 -5.94
C ASP A 241 -3.99 -0.63 -6.14
N ARG A 242 -2.94 -1.37 -5.76
CA ARG A 242 -2.80 -2.81 -5.96
C ARG A 242 -2.69 -3.63 -4.68
N ALA A 243 -2.14 -3.05 -3.61
CA ALA A 243 -1.92 -3.71 -2.33
C ALA A 243 -2.92 -3.26 -1.27
N SER A 244 -3.30 -4.17 -0.41
CA SER A 244 -3.94 -3.91 0.88
C SER A 244 -3.33 -4.83 1.93
N PHE A 245 -3.34 -4.39 3.20
CA PHE A 245 -2.75 -5.15 4.29
C PHE A 245 -3.83 -5.54 5.29
N GLU A 246 -3.83 -6.82 5.65
CA GLU A 246 -4.69 -7.33 6.71
C GLU A 246 -3.90 -7.39 8.02
N VAL A 247 -4.42 -6.73 9.04
CA VAL A 247 -3.86 -6.75 10.39
C VAL A 247 -4.82 -7.54 11.27
N SER A 248 -4.34 -8.63 11.85
CA SER A 248 -5.11 -9.49 12.75
C SER A 248 -4.50 -9.41 14.14
N GLU A 249 -5.32 -9.16 15.15
CA GLU A 249 -4.94 -9.20 16.56
C GLU A 249 -5.67 -10.35 17.25
N LEU A 250 -4.94 -11.20 17.95
CA LEU A 250 -5.53 -12.19 18.84
C LEU A 250 -5.88 -11.50 20.15
N LEU A 251 -7.17 -11.17 20.34
CA LEU A 251 -7.68 -10.68 21.62
C LEU A 251 -7.68 -11.81 22.64
N GLY A 252 -6.52 -12.04 23.27
CA GLY A 252 -6.41 -12.91 24.44
C GLY A 252 -7.19 -12.33 25.59
N SER A 253 -7.89 -13.17 26.38
CA SER A 253 -8.50 -12.74 27.63
C SER A 253 -7.40 -12.23 28.58
N HIS A 254 -7.24 -10.91 28.64
CA HIS A 254 -6.50 -10.29 29.73
C HIS A 254 -7.25 -10.57 31.04
N ARG A 255 -6.85 -11.60 31.77
CA ARG A 255 -7.09 -11.62 33.22
C ARG A 255 -6.29 -10.46 33.79
N LEU A 256 -6.96 -9.36 34.09
CA LEU A 256 -6.43 -8.35 34.99
C LEU A 256 -6.13 -9.06 36.31
N SER A 257 -4.88 -9.43 36.53
CA SER A 257 -4.40 -9.78 37.86
C SER A 257 -4.38 -8.48 38.63
N GLN A 258 -5.41 -8.26 39.43
CA GLN A 258 -5.38 -7.29 40.52
C GLN A 258 -4.34 -7.77 41.54
N VAL A 259 -3.30 -6.95 41.71
CA VAL A 259 -2.47 -6.93 42.91
C VAL A 259 -2.67 -5.58 43.57
#